data_4c50417b2a1837d71f397e2a00ca9480
#
_entry.id   4c50417b2a1837d71f397e2a00ca9480
#
_cell.length_a   1.000
_cell.length_b   1.000
_cell.length_c   1.000
_cell.angle_alpha   90.00
_cell.angle_beta   90.00
_cell.angle_gamma   90.00
#
_symmetry.space_group_name_H-M   'P 1'
#
loop_
_entity.id
_entity.type
_entity.pdbx_description
1 polymer ?
#
loop_
_entity_poly.entity_id
_entity_poly.type
_entity_poly.pdbx_seq_one_letter_code
_entity_poly.pdbx_strand_id
1 'polypeptide(L)'
;MDAKIAVFYTCYDAYFCKIFTYLCKSSLERRFMKKIMNEKLTITTSNPVRARFYEYPRFTYPWHFHSEYEIIYVEKGEGDCLVGDSIISYSKGDLILFGSELPHSMQSPPDGGEESDNEEKSEPKVKGVNIQFEKDFMHYSISQYSQFIPIRNLLEDACRGIKFTITRSGKIIKLLEQIPSAKGADQIILLLSLLQMMATSNYKKYLTTSHYTPSPSIMRNERMEKVIAYLNKHYTESIGLDEIASYTAMNPAAFCRYFKENTGKTFKEYVLDMRIGYACKLLNSSMMNISQISATCGFESPVHFNRIFKRVTGMTPTFYREQME
;
A
#
# COMPACT_ATOMS: atom_id res chain seq x y z
N MET A 1 6.27 -52.95 -10.53
CA MET A 1 7.02 -51.76 -10.89
C MET A 1 6.27 -51.10 -12.01
N ASP A 2 5.47 -50.02 -12.00
CA ASP A 2 5.32 -49.01 -11.00
C ASP A 2 4.11 -48.14 -11.34
N ALA A 3 2.98 -48.38 -10.70
CA ALA A 3 1.78 -47.51 -10.84
C ALA A 3 1.73 -46.37 -9.82
N LYS A 4 2.75 -46.24 -8.97
CA LYS A 4 2.81 -45.23 -7.89
C LYS A 4 3.62 -43.94 -8.24
N ILE A 5 4.38 -43.97 -9.33
CA ILE A 5 5.17 -42.81 -9.74
C ILE A 5 4.38 -41.84 -10.65
N ALA A 6 3.35 -42.32 -11.35
CA ALA A 6 2.55 -41.52 -12.28
C ALA A 6 1.59 -40.52 -11.58
N VAL A 7 1.24 -40.75 -10.31
CA VAL A 7 0.29 -39.92 -9.57
C VAL A 7 0.95 -38.67 -8.96
N PHE A 8 2.27 -38.69 -8.75
CA PHE A 8 3.00 -37.54 -8.17
C PHE A 8 3.35 -36.46 -9.21
N TYR A 9 3.45 -36.81 -10.50
CA TYR A 9 3.74 -35.84 -11.55
C TYR A 9 2.49 -35.07 -12.02
N THR A 10 1.30 -35.63 -11.92
CA THR A 10 0.06 -34.98 -12.37
C THR A 10 -0.49 -33.92 -11.41
N CYS A 11 -0.11 -33.92 -10.13
CA CYS A 11 -0.51 -32.88 -9.19
C CYS A 11 0.39 -31.63 -9.24
N TYR A 12 1.66 -31.78 -9.60
CA TYR A 12 2.59 -30.65 -9.72
C TYR A 12 2.32 -29.82 -11.01
N ASP A 13 1.96 -30.49 -12.10
CA ASP A 13 1.64 -29.82 -13.37
C ASP A 13 0.32 -29.04 -13.31
N ALA A 14 -0.68 -29.49 -12.55
CA ALA A 14 -1.95 -28.77 -12.44
C ALA A 14 -1.82 -27.48 -11.61
N TYR A 15 -0.90 -27.43 -10.64
CA TYR A 15 -0.63 -26.22 -9.86
C TYR A 15 0.28 -25.26 -10.64
N PHE A 16 1.26 -25.78 -11.35
CA PHE A 16 2.13 -25.01 -12.23
C PHE A 16 1.37 -24.48 -13.46
N CYS A 17 0.46 -25.28 -14.04
CA CYS A 17 -0.40 -24.87 -15.13
C CYS A 17 -1.43 -23.81 -14.72
N LYS A 18 -1.97 -23.85 -13.50
CA LYS A 18 -2.82 -22.78 -12.96
C LYS A 18 -2.06 -21.48 -12.72
N ILE A 19 -0.85 -21.55 -12.20
CA ILE A 19 0.04 -20.38 -12.04
C ILE A 19 0.47 -19.86 -13.41
N PHE A 20 0.82 -20.74 -14.34
CA PHE A 20 1.21 -20.36 -15.72
C PHE A 20 0.01 -19.86 -16.54
N THR A 21 -1.18 -20.39 -16.35
CA THR A 21 -2.42 -19.92 -16.99
C THR A 21 -2.88 -18.59 -16.38
N TYR A 22 -2.68 -18.38 -15.06
CA TYR A 22 -2.89 -17.10 -14.41
C TYR A 22 -1.85 -16.07 -14.88
N LEU A 23 -0.60 -16.47 -15.04
CA LEU A 23 0.49 -15.62 -15.58
C LEU A 23 0.38 -15.43 -17.11
N CYS A 24 -0.23 -16.35 -17.87
CA CYS A 24 -0.36 -16.27 -19.32
C CYS A 24 -1.69 -15.63 -19.79
N LYS A 25 -2.75 -15.64 -18.98
CA LYS A 25 -4.01 -14.95 -19.29
C LYS A 25 -3.95 -13.44 -19.20
N SER A 26 -2.84 -12.88 -18.76
CA SER A 26 -2.73 -11.45 -18.58
C SER A 26 -1.53 -10.83 -19.29
N SER A 27 -1.61 -10.71 -20.59
CA SER A 27 -0.88 -9.64 -21.29
C SER A 27 -1.29 -8.24 -20.74
N LEU A 28 -2.48 -8.13 -20.15
CA LEU A 28 -2.90 -6.98 -19.34
C LEU A 28 -2.25 -6.97 -17.95
N GLU A 29 -2.05 -8.09 -17.26
CA GLU A 29 -1.51 -8.15 -15.90
C GLU A 29 0.01 -7.98 -15.84
N ARG A 30 0.77 -8.38 -16.87
CA ARG A 30 2.17 -7.95 -17.00
C ARG A 30 2.32 -6.42 -17.07
N ARG A 31 1.26 -5.69 -17.38
CA ARG A 31 1.24 -4.23 -17.36
C ARG A 31 1.06 -3.68 -15.94
N PHE A 32 0.47 -4.45 -15.01
CA PHE A 32 0.26 -4.06 -13.61
C PHE A 32 1.50 -4.24 -12.72
N MET A 33 2.33 -5.24 -12.96
CA MET A 33 3.52 -5.53 -12.14
C MET A 33 4.68 -4.53 -12.30
N LYS A 34 4.59 -3.55 -13.22
CA LYS A 34 5.66 -2.57 -13.47
C LYS A 34 5.45 -1.20 -12.81
N LYS A 35 4.44 -1.04 -11.94
CA LYS A 35 4.06 0.29 -11.46
C LYS A 35 4.07 0.35 -9.94
N ILE A 36 5.24 0.59 -9.35
CA ILE A 36 5.36 0.83 -7.91
C ILE A 36 5.29 2.33 -7.66
N MET A 37 4.39 2.76 -6.79
CA MET A 37 4.26 4.13 -6.33
C MET A 37 5.00 4.31 -5.01
N ASN A 38 5.82 5.35 -4.88
CA ASN A 38 6.34 5.76 -3.57
C ASN A 38 5.30 6.64 -2.88
N GLU A 39 4.71 6.16 -1.79
CA GLU A 39 3.79 6.93 -0.96
C GLU A 39 4.57 7.71 0.10
N LYS A 40 4.40 9.02 0.15
CA LYS A 40 4.92 9.82 1.27
C LYS A 40 3.87 9.99 2.35
N LEU A 41 4.15 9.43 3.50
CA LEU A 41 3.35 9.62 4.70
C LEU A 41 3.84 10.84 5.49
N THR A 42 2.91 11.59 6.07
CA THR A 42 3.23 12.74 6.94
C THR A 42 3.48 12.22 8.36
N ILE A 43 4.54 11.46 8.53
CA ILE A 43 5.03 11.00 9.84
C ILE A 43 6.27 11.82 10.17
N THR A 44 6.35 12.33 11.39
CA THR A 44 7.45 13.18 11.86
C THR A 44 7.90 12.71 13.24
N THR A 45 9.09 13.10 13.67
CA THR A 45 9.60 12.80 15.02
C THR A 45 8.68 13.29 16.15
N SER A 46 7.91 14.34 15.90
CA SER A 46 6.90 14.84 16.86
C SER A 46 5.59 14.02 16.82
N ASN A 47 5.35 13.26 15.75
CA ASN A 47 4.19 12.37 15.59
C ASN A 47 4.63 11.10 14.85
N PRO A 48 5.37 10.19 15.53
CA PRO A 48 6.02 9.04 14.89
C PRO A 48 5.07 7.91 14.53
N VAL A 49 3.80 7.98 14.96
CA VAL A 49 2.77 6.95 14.73
C VAL A 49 1.54 7.58 14.13
N ARG A 50 1.07 7.03 13.03
CA ARG A 50 -0.22 7.35 12.41
C ARG A 50 -1.10 6.12 12.46
N ALA A 51 -2.18 6.18 13.22
CA ALA A 51 -3.14 5.09 13.32
C ALA A 51 -4.55 5.59 13.02
N ARG A 52 -5.32 4.77 12.30
CA ARG A 52 -6.69 5.10 11.90
C ARG A 52 -7.53 3.85 11.73
N PHE A 53 -8.82 3.98 11.96
CA PHE A 53 -9.79 3.04 11.41
C PHE A 53 -9.95 3.31 9.92
N TYR A 54 -10.18 2.27 9.14
CA TYR A 54 -10.56 2.40 7.74
C TYR A 54 -11.86 1.64 7.48
N GLU A 55 -12.64 2.19 6.58
CA GLU A 55 -13.90 1.62 6.13
C GLU A 55 -14.12 2.04 4.67
N TYR A 56 -14.04 1.07 3.74
CA TYR A 56 -14.07 1.34 2.32
C TYR A 56 -15.00 0.37 1.60
N PRO A 57 -15.60 0.76 0.47
CA PRO A 57 -16.32 -0.18 -0.39
C PRO A 57 -15.42 -1.34 -0.84
N ARG A 58 -14.15 -1.04 -1.13
CA ARG A 58 -13.13 -2.02 -1.51
C ARG A 58 -11.73 -1.43 -1.41
N PHE A 59 -10.72 -2.27 -1.32
CA PHE A 59 -9.34 -1.85 -1.51
C PHE A 59 -9.05 -1.60 -2.98
N THR A 60 -8.60 -0.38 -3.29
CA THR A 60 -8.26 0.09 -4.64
C THR A 60 -6.89 0.74 -4.72
N TYR A 61 -6.16 0.74 -3.58
CA TYR A 61 -4.88 1.41 -3.52
C TYR A 61 -3.86 0.71 -4.45
N PRO A 62 -3.13 1.47 -5.28
CA PRO A 62 -2.22 0.88 -6.26
C PRO A 62 -1.03 0.19 -5.59
N TRP A 63 -0.27 -0.55 -6.37
CA TRP A 63 1.02 -1.12 -5.98
C TRP A 63 1.98 -0.01 -5.57
N HIS A 64 2.41 0.01 -4.31
CA HIS A 64 3.19 1.10 -3.72
C HIS A 64 4.19 0.59 -2.70
N PHE A 65 5.09 1.47 -2.27
CA PHE A 65 5.96 1.30 -1.11
C PHE A 65 6.15 2.65 -0.41
N HIS A 66 6.57 2.61 0.83
CA HIS A 66 6.89 3.78 1.66
C HIS A 66 7.97 3.41 2.68
N SER A 67 8.60 4.42 3.30
CA SER A 67 9.70 4.25 4.25
C SER A 67 9.26 3.75 5.62
N GLU A 68 8.00 3.87 5.94
CA GLU A 68 7.41 3.49 7.22
C GLU A 68 7.15 1.99 7.28
N TYR A 69 7.05 1.46 8.49
CA TYR A 69 6.38 0.19 8.74
C TYR A 69 4.87 0.39 8.70
N GLU A 70 4.14 -0.63 8.25
CA GLU A 70 2.69 -0.60 8.22
C GLU A 70 2.09 -1.87 8.79
N ILE A 71 1.13 -1.70 9.69
CA ILE A 71 0.30 -2.78 10.22
C ILE A 71 -1.12 -2.59 9.71
N ILE A 72 -1.66 -3.60 9.04
CA ILE A 72 -3.05 -3.66 8.60
C ILE A 72 -3.76 -4.80 9.32
N TYR A 73 -4.83 -4.48 10.04
CA TYR A 73 -5.76 -5.45 10.60
C TYR A 73 -7.04 -5.46 9.78
N VAL A 74 -7.47 -6.63 9.31
CA VAL A 74 -8.71 -6.81 8.55
C VAL A 74 -9.82 -7.27 9.48
N GLU A 75 -10.71 -6.34 9.88
CA GLU A 75 -11.90 -6.65 10.67
C GLU A 75 -13.00 -7.25 9.80
N LYS A 76 -13.18 -6.73 8.58
CA LYS A 76 -14.16 -7.19 7.56
C LYS A 76 -13.50 -7.11 6.19
N GLY A 77 -13.76 -8.10 5.34
CA GLY A 77 -13.32 -8.15 3.95
C GLY A 77 -12.35 -9.28 3.66
N GLU A 78 -12.18 -9.53 2.38
CA GLU A 78 -11.27 -10.53 1.82
C GLU A 78 -10.79 -10.10 0.44
N GLY A 79 -9.72 -10.71 -0.03
CA GLY A 79 -9.15 -10.43 -1.35
C GLY A 79 -7.70 -10.87 -1.47
N ASP A 80 -7.01 -10.27 -2.43
CA ASP A 80 -5.62 -10.57 -2.71
C ASP A 80 -4.71 -9.43 -2.21
N CYS A 81 -3.59 -9.82 -1.62
CA CYS A 81 -2.51 -8.94 -1.24
C CYS A 81 -1.28 -9.28 -2.10
N LEU A 82 -0.87 -8.31 -2.90
CA LEU A 82 0.41 -8.37 -3.60
C LEU A 82 1.49 -7.87 -2.63
N VAL A 83 2.58 -8.59 -2.48
CA VAL A 83 3.68 -8.22 -1.59
C VAL A 83 5.00 -8.76 -2.11
N GLY A 84 5.97 -7.87 -2.35
CA GLY A 84 7.26 -8.23 -2.92
C GLY A 84 7.13 -9.01 -4.22
N ASP A 85 7.50 -10.29 -4.20
CA ASP A 85 7.46 -11.21 -5.34
C ASP A 85 6.26 -12.19 -5.30
N SER A 86 5.29 -11.97 -4.39
CA SER A 86 4.23 -12.93 -4.11
C SER A 86 2.84 -12.30 -4.14
N ILE A 87 1.85 -13.15 -4.41
CA ILE A 87 0.42 -12.82 -4.26
C ILE A 87 -0.15 -13.79 -3.24
N ILE A 88 -0.77 -13.25 -2.21
CA ILE A 88 -1.40 -14.03 -1.15
C ILE A 88 -2.84 -13.55 -0.94
N SER A 89 -3.70 -14.42 -0.45
CA SER A 89 -5.05 -14.01 -0.04
C SER A 89 -5.05 -13.48 1.39
N TYR A 90 -5.84 -12.42 1.63
CA TYR A 90 -6.17 -11.93 2.96
C TYR A 90 -7.66 -12.14 3.25
N SER A 91 -7.99 -12.24 4.53
CA SER A 91 -9.36 -12.44 5.00
C SER A 91 -9.57 -11.78 6.37
N LYS A 92 -10.84 -11.77 6.80
CA LYS A 92 -11.21 -11.31 8.14
C LYS A 92 -10.37 -12.00 9.24
N GLY A 93 -9.82 -11.21 10.15
CA GLY A 93 -8.98 -11.65 11.27
C GLY A 93 -7.48 -11.66 10.96
N ASP A 94 -7.08 -11.38 9.72
CA ASP A 94 -5.68 -11.26 9.38
C ASP A 94 -5.09 -9.96 9.92
N LEU A 95 -3.90 -10.06 10.51
CA LEU A 95 -3.05 -8.95 10.89
C LEU A 95 -1.76 -9.04 10.08
N ILE A 96 -1.46 -8.01 9.30
CA ILE A 96 -0.33 -8.02 8.37
C ILE A 96 0.63 -6.90 8.76
N LEU A 97 1.92 -7.23 8.83
CA LEU A 97 3.02 -6.27 9.01
C LEU A 97 3.81 -6.19 7.71
N PHE A 98 3.84 -5.02 7.10
CA PHE A 98 4.73 -4.67 6.01
C PHE A 98 5.94 -3.93 6.55
N GLY A 99 7.12 -4.33 6.09
CA GLY A 99 8.37 -3.67 6.44
C GLY A 99 8.58 -2.37 5.66
N SER A 100 9.50 -1.56 6.18
CA SER A 100 9.98 -0.38 5.47
C SER A 100 10.41 -0.75 4.05
N GLU A 101 9.97 0.04 3.06
CA GLU A 101 10.33 -0.10 1.65
C GLU A 101 9.84 -1.40 0.96
N LEU A 102 9.01 -2.19 1.62
CA LEU A 102 8.45 -3.40 1.03
C LEU A 102 7.29 -3.04 0.09
N PRO A 103 7.40 -3.31 -1.22
CA PRO A 103 6.31 -3.06 -2.15
C PRO A 103 5.10 -3.94 -1.83
N HIS A 104 3.92 -3.32 -1.75
CA HIS A 104 2.68 -4.02 -1.44
C HIS A 104 1.44 -3.33 -2.01
N SER A 105 0.34 -4.06 -2.11
CA SER A 105 -1.02 -3.54 -2.30
C SER A 105 -2.05 -4.55 -1.88
N MET A 106 -3.20 -4.07 -1.42
CA MET A 106 -4.36 -4.92 -1.16
C MET A 106 -5.44 -4.64 -2.19
N GLN A 107 -6.09 -5.70 -2.66
CA GLN A 107 -7.12 -5.63 -3.70
C GLN A 107 -8.31 -6.46 -3.27
N SER A 108 -9.51 -5.87 -3.34
CA SER A 108 -10.75 -6.63 -3.17
C SER A 108 -11.12 -7.33 -4.48
N PRO A 109 -11.85 -8.46 -4.44
CA PRO A 109 -12.36 -9.11 -5.63
C PRO A 109 -13.14 -8.12 -6.51
N PRO A 110 -13.13 -8.28 -7.85
CA PRO A 110 -14.03 -7.52 -8.71
C PRO A 110 -15.47 -7.84 -8.32
N ASP A 111 -16.32 -6.83 -8.28
CA ASP A 111 -17.75 -7.05 -8.11
C ASP A 111 -18.24 -7.96 -9.24
N GLY A 112 -18.83 -9.10 -8.92
CA GLY A 112 -19.43 -10.00 -9.91
C GLY A 112 -20.54 -9.23 -10.65
N GLY A 113 -20.27 -8.93 -11.90
CA GLY A 113 -20.99 -7.99 -12.74
C GLY A 113 -22.51 -8.20 -12.75
N GLU A 114 -23.19 -7.50 -11.90
CA GLU A 114 -24.53 -6.97 -12.08
C GLU A 114 -24.42 -5.50 -11.74
N GLU A 115 -24.28 -4.66 -12.75
CA GLU A 115 -24.56 -3.24 -12.66
C GLU A 115 -26.06 -3.10 -12.35
N SER A 116 -26.41 -3.20 -11.08
CA SER A 116 -27.73 -2.74 -10.64
C SER A 116 -27.63 -1.23 -10.50
N ASP A 117 -28.35 -0.53 -11.36
CA ASP A 117 -28.53 0.93 -11.34
C ASP A 117 -29.21 1.46 -10.04
N ASN A 118 -29.35 0.66 -9.02
CA ASN A 118 -29.84 1.06 -7.71
C ASN A 118 -28.67 1.34 -6.77
N GLU A 119 -28.25 2.60 -6.74
CA GLU A 119 -27.33 3.20 -5.77
C GLU A 119 -27.96 3.30 -4.37
N GLU A 120 -28.45 2.20 -3.81
CA GLU A 120 -28.69 2.14 -2.37
C GLU A 120 -27.33 1.94 -1.67
N LYS A 121 -27.11 2.70 -0.58
CA LYS A 121 -25.89 2.72 0.26
C LYS A 121 -25.34 1.31 0.45
N SER A 122 -24.37 0.92 -0.38
CA SER A 122 -23.73 -0.39 -0.20
C SER A 122 -22.92 -0.36 1.08
N GLU A 123 -23.20 -1.28 1.99
CA GLU A 123 -22.38 -1.44 3.20
C GLU A 123 -20.92 -1.60 2.85
N PRO A 124 -20.00 -1.01 3.66
CA PRO A 124 -18.58 -1.14 3.43
C PRO A 124 -18.16 -2.61 3.41
N LYS A 125 -17.48 -3.01 2.35
CA LYS A 125 -17.04 -4.39 2.15
C LYS A 125 -15.73 -4.68 2.87
N VAL A 126 -14.90 -3.64 3.13
CA VAL A 126 -13.63 -3.76 3.86
C VAL A 126 -13.54 -2.77 5.00
N LYS A 127 -13.17 -3.26 6.18
CA LYS A 127 -13.05 -2.48 7.41
C LYS A 127 -11.92 -3.00 8.27
N GLY A 128 -11.27 -2.11 9.04
CA GLY A 128 -10.23 -2.51 9.97
C GLY A 128 -9.41 -1.35 10.51
N VAL A 129 -8.17 -1.66 10.88
CA VAL A 129 -7.23 -0.69 11.46
C VAL A 129 -5.95 -0.66 10.63
N ASN A 130 -5.47 0.54 10.33
CA ASN A 130 -4.20 0.81 9.69
C ASN A 130 -3.32 1.59 10.67
N ILE A 131 -2.12 1.09 10.92
CA ILE A 131 -1.12 1.72 11.78
C ILE A 131 0.18 1.83 11.00
N GLN A 132 0.68 3.04 10.85
CA GLN A 132 1.95 3.35 10.19
C GLN A 132 2.87 4.03 11.19
N PHE A 133 4.14 3.65 11.21
CA PHE A 133 5.13 4.25 12.10
C PHE A 133 6.49 4.36 11.42
N GLU A 134 7.28 5.34 11.85
CA GLU A 134 8.54 5.68 11.20
C GLU A 134 9.55 4.52 11.20
N LYS A 135 10.40 4.46 10.19
CA LYS A 135 11.46 3.45 10.04
C LYS A 135 12.40 3.40 11.25
N ASP A 136 12.76 4.58 11.75
CA ASP A 136 13.69 4.73 12.88
C ASP A 136 12.96 4.81 14.24
N PHE A 137 11.71 4.31 14.30
CA PHE A 137 10.89 4.31 15.51
C PHE A 137 11.65 3.72 16.70
N MET A 138 11.93 4.57 17.70
CA MET A 138 12.69 4.21 18.89
C MET A 138 14.00 3.44 18.60
N HIS A 139 14.65 3.72 17.45
CA HIS A 139 15.80 2.97 16.94
C HIS A 139 16.88 2.76 18.01
N TYR A 140 17.27 3.80 18.75
CA TYR A 140 18.28 3.69 19.81
C TYR A 140 17.87 2.70 20.88
N SER A 141 16.65 2.80 21.42
CA SER A 141 16.17 1.90 22.49
C SER A 141 16.02 0.46 21.99
N ILE A 142 15.41 0.28 20.83
CA ILE A 142 15.18 -1.05 20.22
C ILE A 142 16.51 -1.74 19.87
N SER A 143 17.52 -0.99 19.46
CA SER A 143 18.84 -1.55 19.10
C SER A 143 19.72 -1.84 20.31
N GLN A 144 19.65 -1.05 21.39
CA GLN A 144 20.58 -1.14 22.51
C GLN A 144 20.08 -2.03 23.65
N TYR A 145 18.79 -2.05 23.95
CA TYR A 145 18.28 -2.84 25.07
C TYR A 145 17.92 -4.26 24.67
N SER A 146 18.50 -5.25 25.36
CA SER A 146 18.26 -6.68 25.09
C SER A 146 16.79 -7.09 25.23
N GLN A 147 16.01 -6.37 26.02
CA GLN A 147 14.58 -6.59 26.21
C GLN A 147 13.79 -6.38 24.91
N PHE A 148 14.31 -5.59 23.97
CA PHE A 148 13.68 -5.34 22.67
C PHE A 148 14.16 -6.28 21.55
N ILE A 149 15.03 -7.26 21.83
CA ILE A 149 15.49 -8.23 20.81
C ILE A 149 14.31 -8.86 20.05
N PRO A 150 13.22 -9.31 20.69
CA PRO A 150 12.11 -9.88 19.93
C PRO A 150 11.47 -8.89 18.94
N ILE A 151 11.29 -7.63 19.36
CA ILE A 151 10.74 -6.57 18.49
C ILE A 151 11.71 -6.23 17.37
N ARG A 152 13.01 -6.11 17.67
CA ARG A 152 14.03 -5.87 16.64
C ARG A 152 13.99 -6.95 15.55
N ASN A 153 14.02 -8.23 15.93
CA ASN A 153 13.95 -9.34 15.00
C ASN A 153 12.64 -9.32 14.19
N LEU A 154 11.51 -8.96 14.81
CA LEU A 154 10.24 -8.79 14.13
C LEU A 154 10.32 -7.72 13.03
N LEU A 155 10.89 -6.55 13.34
CA LEU A 155 11.03 -5.44 12.41
C LEU A 155 12.04 -5.74 11.28
N GLU A 156 13.12 -6.45 11.58
CA GLU A 156 14.06 -6.94 10.57
C GLU A 156 13.39 -7.95 9.62
N ASP A 157 12.65 -8.91 10.16
CA ASP A 157 11.91 -9.92 9.40
C ASP A 157 10.78 -9.30 8.55
N ALA A 158 10.26 -8.14 8.95
CA ALA A 158 9.16 -7.47 8.26
C ALA A 158 9.49 -7.07 6.82
N CYS A 159 10.77 -6.99 6.44
CA CYS A 159 11.18 -6.76 5.04
C CYS A 159 10.62 -7.84 4.07
N ARG A 160 10.16 -8.98 4.58
CA ARG A 160 9.52 -10.07 3.84
C ARG A 160 8.00 -10.05 3.92
N GLY A 161 7.42 -9.08 4.65
CA GLY A 161 6.01 -9.08 5.02
C GLY A 161 5.65 -10.26 5.91
N ILE A 162 4.89 -10.02 6.95
CA ILE A 162 4.51 -11.06 7.92
C ILE A 162 3.01 -11.01 8.15
N LYS A 163 2.34 -12.15 7.98
CA LYS A 163 0.93 -12.32 8.30
C LYS A 163 0.78 -13.10 9.61
N PHE A 164 -0.09 -12.61 10.48
CA PHE A 164 -0.48 -13.24 11.74
C PHE A 164 -1.97 -13.56 11.68
N THR A 165 -2.33 -14.75 12.13
CA THR A 165 -3.74 -15.12 12.26
C THR A 165 -4.20 -14.88 13.69
N ILE A 166 -5.12 -13.90 13.87
CA ILE A 166 -5.63 -13.52 15.19
C ILE A 166 -7.00 -14.17 15.42
N THR A 167 -7.02 -15.45 15.71
CA THR A 167 -8.30 -16.15 15.88
C THR A 167 -8.86 -16.09 17.31
N ARG A 168 -8.07 -15.73 18.33
CA ARG A 168 -8.51 -15.77 19.75
C ARG A 168 -7.85 -14.78 20.71
N SER A 169 -7.04 -13.84 20.25
CA SER A 169 -6.37 -12.91 21.16
C SER A 169 -7.17 -11.63 21.37
N GLY A 170 -8.12 -11.66 22.28
CA GLY A 170 -8.86 -10.46 22.69
C GLY A 170 -7.96 -9.29 23.15
N LYS A 171 -6.73 -9.58 23.58
CA LYS A 171 -5.74 -8.54 23.93
C LYS A 171 -5.22 -7.80 22.71
N ILE A 172 -4.88 -8.48 21.62
CA ILE A 172 -4.42 -7.84 20.37
C ILE A 172 -5.54 -6.98 19.79
N ILE A 173 -6.77 -7.47 19.75
CA ILE A 173 -7.93 -6.72 19.24
C ILE A 173 -8.13 -5.44 20.05
N LYS A 174 -8.08 -5.51 21.39
CA LYS A 174 -8.18 -4.32 22.26
C LYS A 174 -7.09 -3.29 21.96
N LEU A 175 -5.85 -3.70 21.76
CA LEU A 175 -4.76 -2.79 21.39
C LEU A 175 -5.04 -2.13 20.03
N LEU A 176 -5.48 -2.90 19.03
CA LEU A 176 -5.83 -2.37 17.71
C LEU A 176 -6.98 -1.36 17.75
N GLU A 177 -7.96 -1.55 18.63
CA GLU A 177 -9.07 -0.62 18.84
C GLU A 177 -8.62 0.66 19.58
N GLN A 178 -7.65 0.56 20.49
CA GLN A 178 -7.20 1.69 21.34
C GLN A 178 -6.18 2.58 20.63
N ILE A 179 -5.24 2.02 19.86
CA ILE A 179 -4.14 2.76 19.26
C ILE A 179 -4.61 3.95 18.38
N PRO A 180 -5.66 3.84 17.53
CA PRO A 180 -6.13 4.96 16.72
C PRO A 180 -6.67 6.15 17.53
N SER A 181 -7.20 5.88 18.71
CA SER A 181 -7.79 6.90 19.59
C SER A 181 -6.80 7.47 20.62
N ALA A 182 -5.69 6.78 20.84
CA ALA A 182 -4.64 7.20 21.78
C ALA A 182 -3.77 8.31 21.19
N LYS A 183 -3.16 9.10 22.06
CA LYS A 183 -2.27 10.22 21.69
C LYS A 183 -1.02 10.24 22.56
N GLY A 184 0.05 10.86 22.03
CA GLY A 184 1.29 11.08 22.79
C GLY A 184 1.93 9.76 23.24
N ALA A 185 2.43 9.71 24.48
CA ALA A 185 3.13 8.56 25.02
C ALA A 185 2.26 7.30 25.09
N ASP A 186 0.96 7.43 25.35
CA ASP A 186 0.05 6.28 25.45
C ASP A 186 -0.05 5.55 24.12
N GLN A 187 -0.07 6.26 22.98
CA GLN A 187 -0.09 5.64 21.66
C GLN A 187 1.19 4.83 21.39
N ILE A 188 2.34 5.35 21.82
CA ILE A 188 3.64 4.67 21.71
C ILE A 188 3.67 3.42 22.57
N ILE A 189 3.21 3.50 23.83
CA ILE A 189 3.17 2.36 24.76
C ILE A 189 2.26 1.24 24.23
N LEU A 190 1.09 1.59 23.70
CA LEU A 190 0.16 0.64 23.12
C LEU A 190 0.76 -0.02 21.85
N LEU A 191 1.44 0.75 21.00
CA LEU A 191 2.12 0.22 19.82
C LEU A 191 3.25 -0.74 20.22
N LEU A 192 4.10 -0.39 21.20
CA LEU A 192 5.14 -1.29 21.70
C LEU A 192 4.54 -2.59 22.27
N SER A 193 3.42 -2.49 22.96
CA SER A 193 2.70 -3.65 23.49
C SER A 193 2.18 -4.55 22.36
N LEU A 194 1.65 -3.96 21.29
CA LEU A 194 1.23 -4.70 20.09
C LEU A 194 2.42 -5.39 19.42
N LEU A 195 3.52 -4.65 19.17
CA LEU A 195 4.73 -5.18 18.56
C LEU A 195 5.33 -6.35 19.38
N GLN A 196 5.34 -6.23 20.72
CA GLN A 196 5.80 -7.30 21.61
C GLN A 196 4.94 -8.56 21.47
N MET A 197 3.61 -8.40 21.39
CA MET A 197 2.71 -9.55 21.21
C MET A 197 2.88 -10.19 19.83
N MET A 198 3.08 -9.38 18.79
CA MET A 198 3.37 -9.88 17.44
C MET A 198 4.73 -10.60 17.40
N ALA A 199 5.77 -10.05 18.04
CA ALA A 199 7.11 -10.61 18.08
C ALA A 199 7.15 -12.00 18.73
N THR A 200 6.34 -12.21 19.76
CA THR A 200 6.26 -13.47 20.53
C THR A 200 5.20 -14.43 19.98
N SER A 201 4.51 -14.10 18.90
CA SER A 201 3.50 -14.95 18.29
C SER A 201 4.14 -16.15 17.58
N ASN A 202 3.61 -17.36 17.84
CA ASN A 202 3.97 -18.57 17.12
C ASN A 202 3.21 -18.74 15.79
N TYR A 203 2.19 -17.92 15.53
CA TYR A 203 1.32 -18.00 14.36
C TYR A 203 1.67 -16.91 13.34
N LYS A 204 2.93 -16.91 12.87
CA LYS A 204 3.42 -15.99 11.86
C LYS A 204 3.77 -16.71 10.56
N LYS A 205 3.44 -16.10 9.42
CA LYS A 205 3.78 -16.58 8.08
C LYS A 205 4.41 -15.45 7.28
N TYR A 206 5.57 -15.69 6.68
CA TYR A 206 6.19 -14.76 5.74
C TYR A 206 5.40 -14.73 4.43
N LEU A 207 5.28 -13.56 3.84
CA LEU A 207 4.44 -13.32 2.67
C LEU A 207 5.20 -13.46 1.36
N THR A 208 6.48 -13.11 1.36
CA THR A 208 7.36 -13.25 0.19
C THR A 208 8.03 -14.62 0.14
N THR A 209 8.57 -15.01 -1.03
CA THR A 209 9.35 -16.24 -1.16
C THR A 209 10.64 -16.20 -0.30
N SER A 210 11.24 -17.37 -0.01
CA SER A 210 12.50 -17.44 0.72
C SER A 210 13.68 -16.80 -0.03
N HIS A 211 13.54 -16.61 -1.35
CA HIS A 211 14.55 -16.00 -2.22
C HIS A 211 14.31 -14.51 -2.46
N TYR A 212 13.23 -13.95 -1.89
CA TYR A 212 12.96 -12.54 -2.00
C TYR A 212 14.09 -11.75 -1.36
N THR A 213 14.76 -10.99 -2.18
CA THR A 213 15.72 -9.98 -1.73
C THR A 213 15.08 -8.63 -2.02
N PRO A 214 14.85 -7.79 -1.00
CA PRO A 214 14.43 -6.42 -1.22
C PRO A 214 15.36 -5.82 -2.27
N SER A 215 14.84 -5.48 -3.45
CA SER A 215 15.70 -5.07 -4.55
C SER A 215 16.27 -3.68 -4.25
N PRO A 216 17.56 -3.56 -3.96
CA PRO A 216 18.20 -2.27 -3.80
C PRO A 216 18.22 -1.48 -5.12
N SER A 217 17.88 -2.13 -6.24
CA SER A 217 18.01 -1.55 -7.58
C SER A 217 16.94 -0.50 -7.89
N ILE A 218 15.75 -0.58 -7.27
CA ILE A 218 14.73 0.48 -7.37
C ILE A 218 15.13 1.66 -6.47
N MET A 219 15.83 1.40 -5.36
CA MET A 219 16.18 2.38 -4.32
C MET A 219 17.55 3.00 -4.46
N ARG A 220 18.48 2.41 -5.23
CA ARG A 220 19.85 2.96 -5.43
C ARG A 220 19.99 3.85 -6.67
N ASN A 221 18.89 4.19 -7.30
CA ASN A 221 18.96 5.14 -8.39
C ASN A 221 18.79 6.56 -7.82
N GLU A 222 19.90 7.13 -7.31
CA GLU A 222 19.94 8.50 -6.75
C GLU A 222 19.25 9.53 -7.65
N ARG A 223 19.27 9.29 -8.96
CA ARG A 223 18.61 10.16 -9.92
C ARG A 223 17.09 10.01 -9.85
N MET A 224 16.55 8.78 -9.68
CA MET A 224 15.12 8.56 -9.50
C MET A 224 14.66 9.07 -8.13
N GLU A 225 15.45 8.88 -7.08
CA GLU A 225 15.13 9.44 -5.75
C GLU A 225 15.02 10.97 -5.81
N LYS A 226 15.93 11.65 -6.52
CA LYS A 226 15.84 13.11 -6.76
C LYS A 226 14.57 13.46 -7.51
N VAL A 227 14.20 12.71 -8.56
CA VAL A 227 12.94 12.92 -9.30
C VAL A 227 11.74 12.79 -8.38
N ILE A 228 11.65 11.69 -7.63
CA ILE A 228 10.52 11.44 -6.73
C ILE A 228 10.48 12.48 -5.60
N ALA A 229 11.62 12.87 -5.02
CA ALA A 229 11.68 13.94 -4.03
C ALA A 229 11.20 15.28 -4.59
N TYR A 230 11.58 15.61 -5.83
CA TYR A 230 11.10 16.81 -6.52
C TYR A 230 9.58 16.73 -6.75
N LEU A 231 9.07 15.64 -7.30
CA LEU A 231 7.64 15.45 -7.54
C LEU A 231 6.82 15.54 -6.26
N ASN A 232 7.27 14.91 -5.20
CA ASN A 232 6.60 14.95 -3.89
C ASN A 232 6.44 16.37 -3.34
N LYS A 233 7.35 17.27 -3.68
CA LYS A 233 7.32 18.68 -3.26
C LYS A 233 6.45 19.54 -4.17
N HIS A 234 6.38 19.22 -5.46
CA HIS A 234 5.83 20.12 -6.50
C HIS A 234 4.64 19.54 -7.28
N TYR A 235 4.15 18.31 -6.97
CA TYR A 235 3.10 17.65 -7.79
C TYR A 235 1.79 18.44 -7.91
N THR A 236 1.50 19.35 -6.98
CA THR A 236 0.32 20.24 -7.06
C THR A 236 0.56 21.46 -7.93
N GLU A 237 1.81 21.71 -8.33
CA GLU A 237 2.21 22.83 -9.18
C GLU A 237 2.26 22.41 -10.66
N SER A 238 2.37 23.38 -11.56
CA SER A 238 2.61 23.08 -12.97
C SER A 238 4.07 22.69 -13.17
N ILE A 239 4.34 21.40 -13.35
CA ILE A 239 5.69 20.88 -13.59
C ILE A 239 5.90 20.70 -15.09
N GLY A 240 6.80 21.48 -15.68
CA GLY A 240 7.22 21.31 -17.06
C GLY A 240 8.10 20.06 -17.27
N LEU A 241 7.92 19.39 -18.40
CA LEU A 241 8.76 18.23 -18.75
C LEU A 241 10.24 18.64 -18.90
N ASP A 242 10.49 19.82 -19.49
CA ASP A 242 11.84 20.37 -19.66
C ASP A 242 12.51 20.69 -18.33
N GLU A 243 11.73 21.17 -17.38
CA GLU A 243 12.19 21.49 -16.04
C GLU A 243 12.71 20.25 -15.29
N ILE A 244 11.87 19.20 -15.22
CA ILE A 244 12.26 17.96 -14.51
C ILE A 244 13.36 17.20 -15.25
N ALA A 245 13.40 17.25 -16.58
CA ALA A 245 14.46 16.67 -17.36
C ALA A 245 15.81 17.40 -17.09
N SER A 246 15.79 18.72 -17.06
CA SER A 246 16.96 19.53 -16.71
C SER A 246 17.43 19.28 -15.28
N TYR A 247 16.49 19.16 -14.33
CA TYR A 247 16.79 18.83 -12.92
C TYR A 247 17.53 17.49 -12.77
N THR A 248 17.32 16.56 -13.68
CA THR A 248 17.97 15.25 -13.70
C THR A 248 19.16 15.16 -14.67
N ALA A 249 19.59 16.27 -15.24
CA ALA A 249 20.62 16.35 -16.27
C ALA A 249 20.34 15.44 -17.49
N MET A 250 19.07 15.42 -17.94
CA MET A 250 18.60 14.65 -19.11
C MET A 250 17.93 15.56 -20.12
N ASN A 251 17.90 15.15 -21.39
CA ASN A 251 16.95 15.73 -22.33
C ASN A 251 15.55 15.14 -22.12
N PRO A 252 14.46 15.84 -22.52
CA PRO A 252 13.09 15.41 -22.26
C PRO A 252 12.75 14.02 -22.78
N ALA A 253 13.27 13.66 -23.97
CA ALA A 253 13.00 12.34 -24.55
C ALA A 253 13.70 11.21 -23.78
N ALA A 254 14.93 11.42 -23.34
CA ALA A 254 15.67 10.49 -22.50
C ALA A 254 15.01 10.35 -21.13
N PHE A 255 14.59 11.47 -20.53
CA PHE A 255 13.86 11.47 -19.27
C PHE A 255 12.54 10.69 -19.35
N CYS A 256 11.73 10.90 -20.40
CA CYS A 256 10.49 10.15 -20.59
C CYS A 256 10.71 8.64 -20.63
N ARG A 257 11.72 8.17 -21.37
CA ARG A 257 12.08 6.75 -21.44
C ARG A 257 12.55 6.25 -20.09
N TYR A 258 13.54 6.92 -19.49
CA TYR A 258 14.09 6.62 -18.19
C TYR A 258 13.00 6.55 -17.10
N PHE A 259 12.12 7.55 -17.03
CA PHE A 259 11.05 7.61 -16.06
C PHE A 259 10.06 6.45 -16.25
N LYS A 260 9.66 6.19 -17.50
CA LYS A 260 8.75 5.09 -17.83
C LYS A 260 9.36 3.70 -17.56
N GLU A 261 10.65 3.52 -17.82
CA GLU A 261 11.37 2.27 -17.53
C GLU A 261 11.43 2.00 -16.02
N ASN A 262 11.65 3.03 -15.20
CA ASN A 262 11.77 2.89 -13.75
C ASN A 262 10.41 2.88 -13.01
N THR A 263 9.38 3.58 -13.53
CA THR A 263 8.08 3.69 -12.84
C THR A 263 6.95 2.91 -13.53
N GLY A 264 7.17 2.48 -14.76
CA GLY A 264 6.16 1.85 -15.62
C GLY A 264 5.07 2.80 -16.14
N LYS A 265 5.04 4.07 -15.70
CA LYS A 265 4.09 5.12 -16.10
C LYS A 265 4.79 6.22 -16.86
N THR A 266 4.04 6.91 -17.73
CA THR A 266 4.52 8.21 -18.21
C THR A 266 4.58 9.20 -17.05
N PHE A 267 5.45 10.19 -17.17
CA PHE A 267 5.59 11.27 -16.20
C PHE A 267 4.23 11.93 -15.87
N LYS A 268 3.45 12.24 -16.92
CA LYS A 268 2.12 12.87 -16.77
C LYS A 268 1.14 11.96 -16.02
N GLU A 269 1.09 10.67 -16.33
CA GLU A 269 0.22 9.71 -15.62
C GLU A 269 0.60 9.61 -14.15
N TYR A 270 1.89 9.59 -13.85
CA TYR A 270 2.39 9.50 -12.48
C TYR A 270 1.99 10.73 -11.65
N VAL A 271 2.19 11.95 -12.18
CA VAL A 271 1.78 13.20 -11.51
C VAL A 271 0.26 13.24 -11.30
N LEU A 272 -0.53 12.81 -12.30
CA LEU A 272 -1.99 12.73 -12.15
C LEU A 272 -2.41 11.77 -11.04
N ASP A 273 -1.77 10.60 -10.94
CA ASP A 273 -2.07 9.64 -9.88
C ASP A 273 -1.74 10.22 -8.48
N MET A 274 -0.62 10.95 -8.34
CA MET A 274 -0.28 11.65 -7.09
C MET A 274 -1.34 12.69 -6.71
N ARG A 275 -1.78 13.50 -7.67
CA ARG A 275 -2.84 14.50 -7.47
C ARG A 275 -4.15 13.87 -7.04
N ILE A 276 -4.54 12.75 -7.64
CA ILE A 276 -5.75 12.02 -7.25
C ILE A 276 -5.63 11.41 -5.86
N GLY A 277 -4.48 10.82 -5.51
CA GLY A 277 -4.22 10.34 -4.14
C GLY A 277 -4.36 11.47 -3.09
N TYR A 278 -3.85 12.65 -3.40
CA TYR A 278 -4.02 13.82 -2.54
C TYR A 278 -5.49 14.31 -2.49
N ALA A 279 -6.20 14.27 -3.61
CA ALA A 279 -7.62 14.61 -3.64
C ALA A 279 -8.46 13.64 -2.77
N CYS A 280 -8.20 12.35 -2.82
CA CYS A 280 -8.83 11.37 -1.94
C CYS A 280 -8.61 11.72 -0.46
N LYS A 281 -7.39 12.13 -0.09
CA LYS A 281 -7.09 12.59 1.26
C LYS A 281 -7.90 13.84 1.66
N LEU A 282 -7.96 14.86 0.78
CA LEU A 282 -8.71 16.08 1.06
C LEU A 282 -10.22 15.83 1.11
N LEU A 283 -10.75 14.94 0.28
CA LEU A 283 -12.17 14.56 0.32
C LEU A 283 -12.57 13.97 1.67
N ASN A 284 -11.65 13.20 2.32
CA ASN A 284 -11.89 12.56 3.61
C ASN A 284 -11.62 13.45 4.82
N SER A 285 -10.78 14.47 4.68
CA SER A 285 -10.24 15.20 5.84
C SER A 285 -10.54 16.68 5.83
N SER A 286 -11.26 17.21 4.83
CA SER A 286 -11.51 18.65 4.71
C SER A 286 -12.95 18.97 4.30
N MET A 287 -13.41 20.16 4.73
CA MET A 287 -14.70 20.75 4.32
C MET A 287 -14.65 21.48 2.97
N MET A 288 -13.55 21.37 2.22
CA MET A 288 -13.38 22.00 0.92
C MET A 288 -14.41 21.45 -0.09
N ASN A 289 -14.98 22.30 -0.91
CA ASN A 289 -15.83 21.85 -2.01
C ASN A 289 -14.98 21.21 -3.14
N ILE A 290 -15.62 20.48 -4.04
CA ILE A 290 -14.94 19.72 -5.12
C ILE A 290 -14.09 20.63 -6.00
N SER A 291 -14.54 21.84 -6.30
CA SER A 291 -13.78 22.81 -7.10
C SER A 291 -12.53 23.30 -6.38
N GLN A 292 -12.62 23.55 -5.08
CA GLN A 292 -11.47 23.93 -4.26
C GLN A 292 -10.45 22.78 -4.19
N ILE A 293 -10.91 21.53 -3.99
CA ILE A 293 -10.02 20.36 -3.99
C ILE A 293 -9.34 20.20 -5.34
N SER A 294 -10.09 20.33 -6.44
CA SER A 294 -9.53 20.29 -7.79
C SER A 294 -8.36 21.28 -7.95
N ALA A 295 -8.57 22.56 -7.56
CA ALA A 295 -7.56 23.59 -7.64
C ALA A 295 -6.35 23.30 -6.72
N THR A 296 -6.61 22.92 -5.46
CA THR A 296 -5.55 22.58 -4.47
C THR A 296 -4.70 21.40 -4.92
N CYS A 297 -5.29 20.44 -5.67
CA CYS A 297 -4.56 19.31 -6.24
C CYS A 297 -3.83 19.63 -7.56
N GLY A 298 -3.85 20.88 -8.02
CA GLY A 298 -3.13 21.33 -9.21
C GLY A 298 -3.83 21.00 -10.53
N PHE A 299 -5.16 20.81 -10.55
CA PHE A 299 -5.92 20.67 -11.79
C PHE A 299 -6.39 22.05 -12.29
N GLU A 300 -6.21 22.29 -13.57
CA GLU A 300 -6.61 23.55 -14.23
C GLU A 300 -8.13 23.71 -14.31
N SER A 301 -8.88 22.60 -14.31
CA SER A 301 -10.34 22.67 -14.34
C SER A 301 -11.00 21.53 -13.56
N PRO A 302 -12.14 21.79 -12.88
CA PRO A 302 -12.92 20.75 -12.22
C PRO A 302 -13.43 19.67 -13.16
N VAL A 303 -13.70 19.99 -14.42
CA VAL A 303 -14.15 19.02 -15.43
C VAL A 303 -13.05 17.99 -15.71
N HIS A 304 -11.82 18.46 -15.92
CA HIS A 304 -10.66 17.58 -16.11
C HIS A 304 -10.41 16.74 -14.86
N PHE A 305 -10.47 17.34 -13.67
CA PHE A 305 -10.36 16.66 -12.38
C PHE A 305 -11.38 15.53 -12.25
N ASN A 306 -12.68 15.81 -12.41
CA ASN A 306 -13.75 14.82 -12.25
C ASN A 306 -13.55 13.61 -13.19
N ARG A 307 -13.19 13.87 -14.45
CA ARG A 307 -12.92 12.83 -15.43
C ARG A 307 -11.73 11.94 -15.03
N ILE A 308 -10.63 12.56 -14.57
CA ILE A 308 -9.43 11.82 -14.16
C ILE A 308 -9.70 11.07 -12.85
N PHE A 309 -10.36 11.71 -11.89
CA PHE A 309 -10.73 11.12 -10.61
C PHE A 309 -11.60 9.86 -10.82
N LYS A 310 -12.68 9.97 -11.61
CA LYS A 310 -13.53 8.82 -11.95
C LYS A 310 -12.75 7.71 -12.67
N ARG A 311 -11.84 8.05 -13.58
CA ARG A 311 -11.01 7.07 -14.30
C ARG A 311 -10.07 6.30 -13.36
N VAL A 312 -9.50 6.97 -12.34
CA VAL A 312 -8.51 6.39 -11.42
C VAL A 312 -9.17 5.63 -10.28
N THR A 313 -10.25 6.19 -9.70
CA THR A 313 -10.91 5.64 -8.51
C THR A 313 -12.14 4.78 -8.83
N GLY A 314 -12.68 4.87 -10.05
CA GLY A 314 -13.95 4.25 -10.44
C GLY A 314 -15.19 5.06 -10.06
N MET A 315 -15.05 6.12 -9.24
CA MET A 315 -16.16 6.89 -8.66
C MET A 315 -16.00 8.39 -8.96
N THR A 316 -17.13 9.14 -8.88
CA THR A 316 -17.04 10.62 -8.89
C THR A 316 -16.51 11.13 -7.55
N PRO A 317 -15.86 12.32 -7.51
CA PRO A 317 -15.39 12.90 -6.24
C PRO A 317 -16.50 13.11 -5.20
N THR A 318 -17.69 13.51 -5.64
CA THR A 318 -18.85 13.70 -4.77
C THR A 318 -19.26 12.38 -4.13
N PHE A 319 -19.46 11.34 -4.93
CA PHE A 319 -19.83 10.02 -4.46
C PHE A 319 -18.74 9.42 -3.55
N TYR A 320 -17.46 9.63 -3.88
CA TYR A 320 -16.34 9.22 -3.04
C TYR A 320 -16.39 9.86 -1.64
N ARG A 321 -16.72 11.15 -1.53
CA ARG A 321 -16.89 11.85 -0.24
C ARG A 321 -18.06 11.29 0.55
N GLU A 322 -19.23 11.13 -0.09
CA GLU A 322 -20.43 10.61 0.55
C GLU A 322 -20.27 9.20 1.13
N GLN A 323 -19.34 8.43 0.57
CA GLN A 323 -19.00 7.10 1.12
C GLN A 323 -18.10 7.17 2.36
N MET A 324 -17.52 8.34 2.67
CA MET A 324 -16.56 8.53 3.77
C MET A 324 -17.15 9.32 4.96
N GLU A 325 -18.32 9.96 4.77
CA GLU A 325 -19.15 10.58 5.82
C GLU A 325 -20.05 9.53 6.49
#